data_9792d9d67925485a322147919c6a68eb
#
_entry.id   9792d9d67925485a322147919c6a68eb
#
_cell.length_a   1.000
_cell.length_b   1.000
_cell.length_c   1.000
_cell.angle_alpha   90.00
_cell.angle_beta   90.00
_cell.angle_gamma   90.00
#
_symmetry.space_group_name_H-M   'P 1'
#
loop_
_entity.id
_entity.type
_entity.pdbx_description
1 polymer ?
#
loop_
_entity_poly.entity_id
_entity_poly.type
_entity_poly.pdbx_seq_one_letter_code
_entity_poly.pdbx_strand_id
1 'polypeptide(L)'
;ATTYYIRAYATKSTGTTYGNQISFSTLITPVYGTVTDYDDNIYTTIKIGTQTWMMENLKTTHYSNGDPILNVTDNAAWLNLTTATEKGAYCNYNNDEANVPAYGRLYNWYAASDSRNLAPDGWHVPTRADWDVLEAYLGGIIGSSTVVGIGRKLKETGTAHWLTPN
;
A
#
# COMPACT_ATOMS: atom_id res chain seq x y z
N ALA A 1 -4.35 -17.64 -7.55
CA ALA A 1 -5.31 -18.64 -7.05
C ALA A 1 -5.83 -19.50 -8.22
N THR A 2 -5.92 -20.80 -7.99
CA THR A 2 -6.53 -21.72 -8.97
C THR A 2 -7.81 -22.26 -8.36
N THR A 3 -8.91 -22.17 -9.09
CA THR A 3 -10.19 -22.72 -8.66
C THR A 3 -10.29 -24.16 -9.14
N TYR A 4 -10.59 -25.06 -8.22
CA TYR A 4 -10.84 -26.48 -8.48
C TYR A 4 -12.31 -26.77 -8.24
N TYR A 5 -12.84 -27.70 -9.05
CA TYR A 5 -14.20 -28.19 -8.94
C TYR A 5 -14.16 -29.66 -8.64
N ILE A 6 -14.83 -30.10 -7.57
CA ILE A 6 -14.94 -31.51 -7.20
C ILE A 6 -16.41 -31.90 -7.02
N ARG A 7 -16.72 -33.13 -7.36
CA ARG A 7 -17.98 -33.78 -7.04
C ARG A 7 -17.78 -35.26 -6.85
N ALA A 8 -18.54 -35.84 -5.94
CA ALA A 8 -18.60 -37.27 -5.78
C ALA A 8 -19.33 -37.91 -7.00
N TYR A 9 -19.00 -39.14 -7.30
CA TYR A 9 -19.75 -39.90 -8.25
C TYR A 9 -19.92 -41.38 -7.81
N ALA A 10 -20.94 -42.01 -8.28
CA ALA A 10 -21.17 -43.45 -8.10
C ALA A 10 -21.52 -44.09 -9.45
N THR A 11 -20.89 -45.22 -9.78
CA THR A 11 -21.12 -45.96 -11.01
C THR A 11 -21.76 -47.28 -10.69
N LYS A 12 -22.82 -47.63 -11.44
CA LYS A 12 -23.48 -48.92 -11.45
C LYS A 12 -23.56 -49.44 -12.91
N SER A 13 -24.01 -50.67 -13.08
CA SER A 13 -24.18 -51.25 -14.40
C SER A 13 -25.11 -50.47 -15.34
N THR A 14 -25.98 -49.61 -14.78
CA THR A 14 -26.93 -48.75 -15.50
C THR A 14 -26.43 -47.35 -15.79
N GLY A 15 -25.21 -46.98 -15.34
CA GLY A 15 -24.59 -45.66 -15.58
C GLY A 15 -23.95 -45.01 -14.35
N THR A 16 -23.44 -43.80 -14.54
CA THR A 16 -22.78 -43.01 -13.51
C THR A 16 -23.68 -41.85 -13.06
N THR A 17 -23.82 -41.67 -11.74
CA THR A 17 -24.54 -40.55 -11.12
C THR A 17 -23.54 -39.68 -10.40
N TYR A 18 -23.67 -38.38 -10.54
CA TYR A 18 -22.80 -37.36 -9.90
C TYR A 18 -23.56 -36.65 -8.79
N GLY A 19 -22.87 -36.43 -7.69
CA GLY A 19 -23.32 -35.52 -6.61
C GLY A 19 -23.20 -34.05 -6.97
N ASN A 20 -23.58 -33.20 -6.03
CA ASN A 20 -23.43 -31.76 -6.19
C ASN A 20 -21.93 -31.38 -6.37
N GLN A 21 -21.69 -30.45 -7.28
CA GLN A 21 -20.36 -29.87 -7.48
C GLN A 21 -20.10 -28.85 -6.38
N ILE A 22 -18.94 -28.94 -5.74
CA ILE A 22 -18.40 -27.90 -4.87
C ILE A 22 -17.12 -27.36 -5.50
N SER A 23 -16.83 -26.09 -5.25
CA SER A 23 -15.60 -25.47 -5.69
C SER A 23 -14.81 -24.96 -4.50
N PHE A 24 -13.49 -24.97 -4.62
CA PHE A 24 -12.57 -24.29 -3.71
C PHE A 24 -11.44 -23.66 -4.52
N SER A 25 -10.89 -22.57 -4.00
CA SER A 25 -9.74 -21.92 -4.61
C SER A 25 -8.53 -22.09 -3.72
N THR A 26 -7.37 -22.34 -4.31
CA THR A 26 -6.11 -22.32 -3.57
C THR A 26 -5.81 -20.90 -3.11
N LEU A 27 -5.24 -20.76 -1.93
CA LEU A 27 -4.71 -19.48 -1.47
C LEU A 27 -3.53 -19.05 -2.35
N ILE A 28 -3.48 -17.76 -2.67
CA ILE A 28 -2.27 -17.18 -3.26
C ILE A 28 -1.30 -16.97 -2.11
N THR A 29 -0.12 -17.59 -2.18
CA THR A 29 0.96 -17.28 -1.24
C THR A 29 1.43 -15.85 -1.54
N PRO A 30 1.40 -14.93 -0.55
CA PRO A 30 1.93 -13.59 -0.75
C PRO A 30 3.42 -13.65 -1.12
N VAL A 31 3.83 -12.82 -2.06
CA VAL A 31 5.24 -12.68 -2.44
C VAL A 31 5.76 -11.41 -1.78
N TYR A 32 6.70 -11.59 -0.88
CA TYR A 32 7.37 -10.50 -0.17
C TYR A 32 8.76 -10.25 -0.75
N GLY A 33 9.24 -9.03 -0.58
CA GLY A 33 10.58 -8.58 -0.91
C GLY A 33 10.98 -7.42 -0.01
N THR A 34 12.04 -6.73 -0.36
CA THR A 34 12.49 -5.51 0.32
C THR A 34 12.91 -4.46 -0.69
N VAL A 35 12.86 -3.20 -0.28
CA VAL A 35 13.47 -2.06 -0.97
C VAL A 35 14.15 -1.17 0.06
N THR A 36 15.24 -0.51 -0.35
CA THR A 36 16.02 0.38 0.51
C THR A 36 15.98 1.78 -0.10
N ASP A 37 15.76 2.82 0.74
CA ASP A 37 15.81 4.21 0.31
C ASP A 37 17.23 4.78 0.39
N TYR A 38 17.38 6.06 0.07
CA TYR A 38 18.68 6.75 0.10
C TYR A 38 19.32 6.82 1.50
N ASP A 39 18.50 6.81 2.54
CA ASP A 39 18.93 6.87 3.95
C ASP A 39 19.16 5.47 4.56
N ASP A 40 19.29 4.43 3.74
CA ASP A 40 19.45 3.05 4.16
C ASP A 40 18.28 2.47 4.96
N ASN A 41 17.10 3.12 4.94
CA ASN A 41 15.89 2.52 5.52
C ASN A 41 15.42 1.36 4.64
N ILE A 42 15.22 0.20 5.26
CA ILE A 42 14.71 -1.00 4.60
C ILE A 42 13.21 -1.10 4.83
N TYR A 43 12.46 -1.33 3.75
CA TYR A 43 11.01 -1.50 3.76
C TYR A 43 10.66 -2.89 3.23
N THR A 44 9.74 -3.57 3.89
CA THR A 44 9.14 -4.80 3.36
C THR A 44 8.23 -4.46 2.21
N THR A 45 8.21 -5.29 1.19
CA THR A 45 7.32 -5.12 0.05
C THR A 45 6.43 -6.33 -0.14
N ILE A 46 5.26 -6.12 -0.74
CA ILE A 46 4.31 -7.17 -1.08
C ILE A 46 3.84 -7.01 -2.52
N LYS A 47 3.76 -8.14 -3.25
CA LYS A 47 3.17 -8.15 -4.59
C LYS A 47 1.66 -8.33 -4.49
N ILE A 48 0.91 -7.37 -5.04
CA ILE A 48 -0.55 -7.38 -5.12
C ILE A 48 -0.94 -7.26 -6.60
N GLY A 49 -1.44 -8.34 -7.17
CA GLY A 49 -1.71 -8.41 -8.61
C GLY A 49 -0.46 -8.24 -9.44
N THR A 50 -0.41 -7.20 -10.26
CA THR A 50 0.73 -6.84 -11.12
C THR A 50 1.67 -5.83 -10.48
N GLN A 51 1.27 -5.24 -9.34
CA GLN A 51 2.01 -4.18 -8.66
C GLN A 51 2.77 -4.71 -7.44
N THR A 52 3.84 -4.00 -7.05
CA THR A 52 4.55 -4.24 -5.79
C THR A 52 4.42 -2.99 -4.93
N TRP A 53 4.02 -3.15 -3.68
CA TRP A 53 3.74 -2.08 -2.73
C TRP A 53 4.64 -2.19 -1.50
N MET A 54 5.04 -1.06 -0.92
CA MET A 54 5.64 -1.03 0.41
C MET A 54 4.58 -1.35 1.46
N MET A 55 4.97 -2.03 2.51
CA MET A 55 4.10 -2.35 3.65
C MET A 55 4.23 -1.34 4.79
N GLU A 56 5.33 -0.58 4.82
CA GLU A 56 5.58 0.47 5.80
C GLU A 56 5.51 1.86 5.17
N ASN A 57 5.21 2.86 5.99
CA ASN A 57 5.27 4.26 5.60
C ASN A 57 6.72 4.70 5.38
N LEU A 58 6.92 5.59 4.42
CA LEU A 58 8.23 6.12 4.06
C LEU A 58 8.86 6.93 5.20
N LYS A 59 10.19 6.78 5.38
CA LYS A 59 10.97 7.39 6.48
C LYS A 59 12.11 8.28 5.99
N THR A 60 12.31 8.37 4.68
CA THR A 60 13.45 9.08 4.10
C THR A 60 13.49 10.56 4.46
N THR A 61 14.67 11.11 4.59
CA THR A 61 14.94 12.55 4.75
C THR A 61 15.58 13.16 3.51
N HIS A 62 15.82 12.32 2.48
CA HIS A 62 16.41 12.73 1.21
C HIS A 62 15.53 12.27 0.04
N TYR A 63 15.62 12.99 -1.06
CA TYR A 63 15.14 12.52 -2.37
C TYR A 63 16.03 11.39 -2.90
N SER A 64 15.57 10.66 -3.89
CA SER A 64 16.32 9.51 -4.44
C SER A 64 17.69 9.90 -5.03
N ASN A 65 17.88 11.15 -5.43
CA ASN A 65 19.14 11.69 -5.91
C ASN A 65 20.11 12.13 -4.79
N GLY A 66 19.70 12.03 -3.51
CA GLY A 66 20.51 12.41 -2.35
C GLY A 66 20.36 13.86 -1.90
N ASP A 67 19.52 14.66 -2.54
CA ASP A 67 19.23 16.02 -2.06
C ASP A 67 18.40 15.97 -0.77
N PRO A 68 18.72 16.77 0.26
CA PRO A 68 17.97 16.76 1.51
C PRO A 68 16.57 17.35 1.33
N ILE A 69 15.60 16.78 2.05
CA ILE A 69 14.26 17.31 2.19
C ILE A 69 14.23 18.16 3.46
N LEU A 70 13.59 19.32 3.39
CA LEU A 70 13.53 20.25 4.52
C LEU A 70 12.68 19.67 5.66
N ASN A 71 13.26 19.57 6.87
CA ASN A 71 12.50 19.26 8.07
C ASN A 71 11.86 20.54 8.64
N VAL A 72 10.52 20.60 8.74
CA VAL A 72 9.79 21.77 9.24
C VAL A 72 8.88 21.34 10.39
N THR A 73 9.27 21.73 11.61
CA THR A 73 8.57 21.38 12.86
C THR A 73 7.69 22.51 13.41
N ASP A 74 7.92 23.75 12.97
CA ASP A 74 7.12 24.91 13.37
C ASP A 74 5.84 25.01 12.52
N ASN A 75 4.69 25.11 13.18
CA ASN A 75 3.39 25.16 12.52
C ASN A 75 3.22 26.37 11.60
N ALA A 76 3.74 27.55 11.99
CA ALA A 76 3.62 28.74 11.16
C ALA A 76 4.52 28.64 9.93
N ALA A 77 5.74 28.10 10.09
CA ALA A 77 6.63 27.80 8.99
C ALA A 77 6.02 26.77 8.03
N TRP A 78 5.38 25.70 8.56
CA TRP A 78 4.70 24.70 7.73
C TRP A 78 3.56 25.31 6.91
N LEU A 79 2.72 26.14 7.52
CA LEU A 79 1.63 26.83 6.82
C LEU A 79 2.12 27.83 5.75
N ASN A 80 3.35 28.33 5.88
CA ASN A 80 3.99 29.21 4.90
C ASN A 80 4.61 28.45 3.70
N LEU A 81 4.62 27.10 3.72
CA LEU A 81 5.03 26.28 2.57
C LEU A 81 3.89 26.25 1.55
N THR A 82 3.63 27.39 0.93
CA THR A 82 2.53 27.61 -0.01
C THR A 82 2.99 27.41 -1.47
N THR A 83 2.05 27.54 -2.39
CA THR A 83 2.32 27.55 -3.84
C THR A 83 3.38 28.59 -4.26
N ALA A 84 3.57 29.66 -3.48
CA ALA A 84 4.58 30.67 -3.78
C ALA A 84 6.02 30.23 -3.47
N THR A 85 6.20 29.26 -2.57
CA THR A 85 7.54 28.74 -2.21
C THR A 85 7.85 27.41 -2.86
N GLU A 86 6.82 26.60 -3.17
CA GLU A 86 6.91 25.26 -3.79
C GLU A 86 8.01 24.35 -3.20
N LYS A 87 8.26 24.49 -1.90
CA LYS A 87 9.33 23.74 -1.23
C LYS A 87 8.82 22.44 -0.65
N GLY A 88 9.45 21.35 -1.06
CA GLY A 88 9.26 20.04 -0.45
C GLY A 88 9.74 20.03 1.00
N ALA A 89 8.91 19.47 1.88
CA ALA A 89 9.23 19.39 3.32
C ALA A 89 8.61 18.14 3.94
N TYR A 90 9.18 17.73 5.09
CA TYR A 90 8.61 16.73 5.96
C TYR A 90 8.55 17.21 7.42
N CYS A 91 7.74 16.53 8.21
CA CYS A 91 7.76 16.54 9.67
C CYS A 91 7.41 15.15 10.20
N ASN A 92 7.60 14.96 11.51
CA ASN A 92 7.18 13.74 12.17
C ASN A 92 5.79 13.91 12.81
N TYR A 93 5.08 12.82 13.03
CA TYR A 93 3.88 12.87 13.84
C TYR A 93 4.20 13.42 15.23
N ASN A 94 3.47 14.44 15.68
CA ASN A 94 3.74 15.24 16.89
C ASN A 94 5.15 15.84 16.95
N ASN A 95 5.85 15.98 15.83
CA ASN A 95 7.25 16.40 15.76
C ASN A 95 8.21 15.55 16.63
N ASP A 96 7.85 14.30 16.89
CA ASP A 96 8.60 13.36 17.71
C ASP A 96 9.24 12.28 16.84
N GLU A 97 10.57 12.16 16.90
CA GLU A 97 11.34 11.15 16.16
C GLU A 97 11.00 9.72 16.61
N ALA A 98 10.60 9.54 17.87
CA ALA A 98 10.19 8.24 18.39
C ALA A 98 8.96 7.65 17.67
N ASN A 99 8.20 8.48 16.98
CA ASN A 99 7.05 8.05 16.19
C ASN A 99 7.41 7.54 14.77
N VAL A 100 8.60 7.83 14.27
CA VAL A 100 9.01 7.48 12.90
C VAL A 100 9.03 5.97 12.64
N PRO A 101 9.49 5.11 13.55
CA PRO A 101 9.45 3.67 13.31
C PRO A 101 8.04 3.12 13.07
N ALA A 102 7.03 3.65 13.76
CA ALA A 102 5.64 3.19 13.67
C ALA A 102 4.85 3.85 12.54
N TYR A 103 5.03 5.17 12.34
CA TYR A 103 4.17 5.96 11.46
C TYR A 103 4.87 6.50 10.21
N GLY A 104 6.19 6.38 10.10
CA GLY A 104 6.96 7.04 9.05
C GLY A 104 6.98 8.56 9.23
N ARG A 105 7.21 9.29 8.14
CA ARG A 105 7.22 10.75 8.11
C ARG A 105 6.04 11.30 7.31
N LEU A 106 5.64 12.52 7.63
CA LEU A 106 4.60 13.26 6.92
C LEU A 106 5.27 14.18 5.90
N TYR A 107 4.93 14.05 4.64
CA TYR A 107 5.49 14.86 3.55
C TYR A 107 4.40 15.78 2.99
N ASN A 108 4.79 17.01 2.64
CA ASN A 108 3.88 17.88 1.92
C ASN A 108 3.78 17.50 0.43
N TRP A 109 2.81 18.08 -0.27
CA TRP A 109 2.60 17.81 -1.68
C TRP A 109 3.85 18.09 -2.54
N TYR A 110 4.57 19.16 -2.23
CA TYR A 110 5.76 19.54 -3.00
C TYR A 110 6.89 18.54 -2.87
N ALA A 111 7.05 17.88 -1.72
CA ALA A 111 7.98 16.76 -1.58
C ALA A 111 7.49 15.53 -2.36
N ALA A 112 6.19 15.22 -2.25
CA ALA A 112 5.61 14.03 -2.89
C ALA A 112 5.59 14.12 -4.43
N SER A 113 5.51 15.33 -5.00
CA SER A 113 5.46 15.57 -6.44
C SER A 113 6.77 16.07 -7.05
N ASP A 114 7.85 16.14 -6.27
CA ASP A 114 9.14 16.64 -6.73
C ASP A 114 9.77 15.70 -7.78
N SER A 115 10.29 16.28 -8.86
CA SER A 115 10.93 15.53 -9.95
C SER A 115 12.19 14.77 -9.53
N ARG A 116 12.79 15.11 -8.39
CA ARG A 116 13.91 14.38 -7.78
C ARG A 116 13.48 13.05 -7.16
N ASN A 117 12.20 12.77 -7.15
CA ASN A 117 11.56 11.58 -6.65
C ASN A 117 11.76 11.34 -5.13
N LEU A 118 10.66 11.33 -4.39
CA LEU A 118 10.64 11.03 -2.95
C LEU A 118 10.86 9.53 -2.66
N ALA A 119 10.38 8.67 -3.55
CA ALA A 119 10.45 7.22 -3.39
C ALA A 119 11.86 6.68 -3.72
N PRO A 120 12.26 5.50 -3.23
CA PRO A 120 13.50 4.84 -3.59
C PRO A 120 13.67 4.67 -5.10
N ASP A 121 14.90 4.42 -5.55
CA ASP A 121 15.20 4.20 -6.95
C ASP A 121 14.35 3.06 -7.54
N GLY A 122 13.78 3.30 -8.74
CA GLY A 122 12.85 2.39 -9.39
C GLY A 122 11.43 2.36 -8.79
N TRP A 123 11.14 3.19 -7.78
CA TRP A 123 9.83 3.37 -7.16
C TRP A 123 9.29 4.79 -7.38
N HIS A 124 8.01 4.98 -7.18
CA HIS A 124 7.37 6.29 -7.25
C HIS A 124 6.23 6.42 -6.22
N VAL A 125 5.90 7.64 -5.87
CA VAL A 125 4.68 7.92 -5.09
C VAL A 125 3.47 7.53 -5.93
N PRO A 126 2.53 6.70 -5.41
CA PRO A 126 1.44 6.17 -6.20
C PRO A 126 0.59 7.26 -6.83
N THR A 127 0.32 7.13 -8.11
CA THR A 127 -0.61 7.96 -8.86
C THR A 127 -2.05 7.47 -8.69
N ARG A 128 -3.02 8.25 -9.17
CA ARG A 128 -4.42 7.80 -9.23
C ARG A 128 -4.57 6.51 -10.03
N ALA A 129 -3.82 6.36 -11.12
CA ALA A 129 -3.88 5.16 -11.95
C ALA A 129 -3.37 3.91 -11.21
N ASP A 130 -2.36 4.05 -10.36
CA ASP A 130 -1.85 2.95 -9.54
C ASP A 130 -2.90 2.49 -8.52
N TRP A 131 -3.58 3.43 -7.88
CA TRP A 131 -4.69 3.13 -6.99
C TRP A 131 -5.86 2.46 -7.71
N ASP A 132 -6.22 2.90 -8.91
CA ASP A 132 -7.30 2.29 -9.71
C ASP A 132 -6.97 0.82 -10.04
N VAL A 133 -5.72 0.50 -10.36
CA VAL A 133 -5.27 -0.89 -10.62
C VAL A 133 -5.35 -1.74 -9.34
N LEU A 134 -4.89 -1.19 -8.20
CA LEU A 134 -4.97 -1.87 -6.91
C LEU A 134 -6.42 -2.14 -6.50
N GLU A 135 -7.28 -1.12 -6.60
CA GLU A 135 -8.70 -1.22 -6.29
C GLU A 135 -9.40 -2.27 -7.16
N ALA A 136 -9.14 -2.28 -8.46
CA ALA A 136 -9.70 -3.26 -9.39
C ALA A 136 -9.28 -4.68 -9.02
N TYR A 137 -8.00 -4.90 -8.68
CA TYR A 137 -7.51 -6.20 -8.25
C TYR A 137 -8.18 -6.70 -6.96
N LEU A 138 -8.43 -5.79 -6.03
CA LEU A 138 -9.09 -6.07 -4.76
C LEU A 138 -10.62 -6.26 -4.90
N GLY A 139 -11.17 -6.13 -6.11
CA GLY A 139 -12.58 -6.31 -6.40
C GLY A 139 -13.41 -5.03 -6.30
N GLY A 140 -12.77 -3.86 -6.46
CA GLY A 140 -13.42 -2.56 -6.58
C GLY A 140 -13.95 -2.27 -7.96
N ILE A 141 -14.81 -1.25 -8.02
CA ILE A 141 -15.30 -0.69 -9.28
C ILE A 141 -14.56 0.64 -9.49
N ILE A 142 -13.74 0.71 -10.51
CA ILE A 142 -12.98 1.91 -10.88
C ILE A 142 -13.95 3.09 -11.06
N GLY A 143 -13.66 4.23 -10.43
CA GLY A 143 -14.45 5.45 -10.54
C GLY A 143 -15.74 5.48 -9.69
N SER A 144 -16.00 4.47 -8.87
CA SER A 144 -17.12 4.47 -7.93
C SER A 144 -16.71 5.10 -6.59
N SER A 145 -17.45 6.09 -6.14
CA SER A 145 -17.31 6.64 -4.78
C SER A 145 -17.83 5.69 -3.69
N THR A 146 -18.43 4.57 -4.07
CA THR A 146 -19.02 3.55 -3.19
C THR A 146 -18.22 2.25 -3.21
N VAL A 147 -16.92 2.33 -3.01
CA VAL A 147 -16.07 1.14 -2.89
C VAL A 147 -16.18 0.59 -1.47
N VAL A 148 -17.28 -0.10 -1.19
CA VAL A 148 -17.52 -0.72 0.12
C VAL A 148 -16.58 -1.90 0.30
N GLY A 149 -15.71 -1.82 1.31
CA GLY A 149 -14.96 -2.97 1.83
C GLY A 149 -13.56 -3.20 1.28
N ILE A 150 -13.06 -2.44 0.28
CA ILE A 150 -11.67 -2.61 -0.22
C ILE A 150 -10.66 -2.15 0.82
N GLY A 151 -10.86 -1.01 1.45
CA GLY A 151 -9.98 -0.52 2.51
C GLY A 151 -9.77 -1.52 3.66
N ARG A 152 -10.76 -2.38 3.93
CA ARG A 152 -10.62 -3.46 4.91
C ARG A 152 -9.55 -4.48 4.54
N LYS A 153 -9.34 -4.73 3.25
CA LYS A 153 -8.34 -5.70 2.77
C LYS A 153 -6.90 -5.19 2.89
N LEU A 154 -6.74 -3.88 3.07
CA LEU A 154 -5.46 -3.20 3.19
C LEU A 154 -5.10 -2.83 4.64
N LYS A 155 -6.05 -2.98 5.58
CA LYS A 155 -5.78 -2.75 7.00
C LYS A 155 -4.99 -3.90 7.62
N GLU A 156 -4.15 -3.57 8.59
CA GLU A 156 -3.60 -4.59 9.47
C GLU A 156 -4.71 -5.30 10.25
N THR A 157 -4.46 -6.52 10.67
CA THR A 157 -5.39 -7.28 11.51
C THR A 157 -5.25 -6.85 12.98
N GLY A 158 -6.37 -6.80 13.70
CA GLY A 158 -6.39 -6.44 15.12
C GLY A 158 -6.76 -4.97 15.37
N THR A 159 -6.53 -4.51 16.57
CA THR A 159 -7.00 -3.20 17.07
C THR A 159 -5.87 -2.32 17.59
N ALA A 160 -4.60 -2.62 17.26
CA ALA A 160 -3.46 -1.83 17.73
C ALA A 160 -3.52 -0.38 17.27
N HIS A 161 -3.92 -0.16 16.01
CA HIS A 161 -4.01 1.19 15.42
C HIS A 161 -5.41 1.49 14.85
N TRP A 162 -6.38 0.60 15.03
CA TRP A 162 -7.74 0.74 14.50
C TRP A 162 -8.79 0.50 15.57
N LEU A 163 -9.88 1.28 15.52
CA LEU A 163 -11.05 1.05 16.38
C LEU A 163 -11.81 -0.23 15.93
N THR A 164 -12.44 -0.90 16.87
CA THR A 164 -13.37 -2.01 16.61
C THR A 164 -14.67 -1.50 15.98
N PRO A 165 -15.32 -2.28 15.07
CA PRO A 165 -14.83 -3.50 14.42
C PRO A 165 -13.82 -3.20 13.29
N ASN A 166 -12.74 -4.00 13.22
CA ASN A 166 -11.70 -3.85 12.18
C ASN A 166 -11.69 -5.07 11.26
#